data_21866fd0beef528e58775948a6118d8d
#
_entry.id   21866fd0beef528e58775948a6118d8d
#
_cell.length_a   1.000
_cell.length_b   1.000
_cell.length_c   1.000
_cell.angle_alpha   90.00
_cell.angle_beta   90.00
_cell.angle_gamma   90.00
#
_symmetry.space_group_name_H-M   'P 1'
#
loop_
_entity.id
_entity.type
_entity.pdbx_description
1 polymer ?
#
loop_
_entity_poly.entity_id
_entity_poly.type
_entity_poly.pdbx_seq_one_letter_code
_entity_poly.pdbx_strand_id
1 'polypeptide(L)'
;MLRLLALTAGLAWTGWLAGSNLLHWLDYGQHHLGHTDFALYYAFSRIGLLHGWSSLYDLNAQRDVYRSMPGTWWFPLPYTPLMGWLTAPFTALPLSAAYWIWSGGLVAAFLTCWWLAAPSDPMVRAICLTAGLSPYLSLLGLELGQVVVFQLLAVGAAVWFLTNNRPVLAGVSLVLLDVHPQGFFLVPLALLLFGARRTVLTWAAASAVLAAVAAASLGMHGVEQYLQRLVLAARSPLEFYVSFPVDLPLMIHNRWLRIAVMAILAGFALFGAWKHRNNRIEVAVAAGLIGSVLVTPFVHLDDLMVLFLAGWLTLRCRLPSAYSWLLAAGLVVAVSLDFKRLQHYGWLLVVFEMVWLVSIAALPSLESYRVKSRLPEEVGLATS
;
A
#
# COMPACT_ATOMS: atom_id res chain seq x y z
N MET A 1 31.33 -5.82 -15.42
CA MET A 1 30.82 -5.13 -16.61
C MET A 1 29.33 -5.39 -16.84
N LEU A 2 28.86 -6.63 -17.03
CA LEU A 2 27.45 -6.96 -17.30
C LEU A 2 26.47 -6.43 -16.24
N ARG A 3 26.80 -6.57 -14.94
CA ARG A 3 25.96 -6.04 -13.85
C ARG A 3 25.77 -4.52 -13.93
N LEU A 4 26.84 -3.78 -14.23
CA LEU A 4 26.77 -2.32 -14.34
C LEU A 4 25.91 -1.92 -15.55
N LEU A 5 26.10 -2.58 -16.69
CA LEU A 5 25.27 -2.36 -17.89
C LEU A 5 23.80 -2.63 -17.64
N ALA A 6 23.47 -3.74 -16.95
CA ALA A 6 22.09 -4.05 -16.61
C ALA A 6 21.47 -3.00 -15.67
N LEU A 7 22.22 -2.53 -14.66
CA LEU A 7 21.74 -1.49 -13.72
C LEU A 7 21.57 -0.14 -14.42
N THR A 8 22.51 0.27 -15.29
CA THR A 8 22.37 1.54 -16.04
C THR A 8 21.23 1.49 -17.03
N ALA A 9 21.05 0.37 -17.76
CA ALA A 9 19.92 0.19 -18.67
C ALA A 9 18.58 0.20 -17.92
N GLY A 10 18.50 -0.48 -16.76
CA GLY A 10 17.33 -0.48 -15.90
C GLY A 10 16.99 0.93 -15.41
N LEU A 11 17.99 1.68 -14.93
CA LEU A 11 17.80 3.07 -14.48
C LEU A 11 17.34 3.98 -15.63
N ALA A 12 17.92 3.86 -16.81
CA ALA A 12 17.55 4.66 -17.97
C ALA A 12 16.10 4.39 -18.40
N TRP A 13 15.73 3.09 -18.47
CA TRP A 13 14.38 2.68 -18.86
C TRP A 13 13.32 3.12 -17.83
N THR A 14 13.51 2.79 -16.55
CA THR A 14 12.55 3.17 -15.50
C THR A 14 12.53 4.68 -15.28
N GLY A 15 13.65 5.37 -15.43
CA GLY A 15 13.74 6.83 -15.34
C GLY A 15 12.98 7.54 -16.46
N TRP A 16 13.05 7.01 -17.69
CA TRP A 16 12.27 7.54 -18.81
C TRP A 16 10.76 7.36 -18.59
N LEU A 17 10.32 6.17 -18.16
CA LEU A 17 8.91 5.92 -17.85
C LEU A 17 8.42 6.79 -16.69
N ALA A 18 9.18 6.89 -15.62
CA ALA A 18 8.84 7.75 -14.48
C ALA A 18 8.71 9.22 -14.89
N GLY A 19 9.61 9.71 -15.74
CA GLY A 19 9.55 11.07 -16.29
C GLY A 19 8.30 11.29 -17.14
N SER A 20 7.96 10.33 -18.02
CA SER A 20 6.74 10.36 -18.83
C SER A 20 5.48 10.41 -17.95
N ASN A 21 5.43 9.57 -16.91
CA ASN A 21 4.32 9.52 -15.96
C ASN A 21 4.16 10.84 -15.19
N LEU A 22 5.27 11.44 -14.74
CA LEU A 22 5.21 12.73 -14.05
C LEU A 22 4.67 13.84 -14.95
N LEU A 23 5.06 13.87 -16.23
CA LEU A 23 4.50 14.83 -17.18
C LEU A 23 3.00 14.63 -17.41
N HIS A 24 2.57 13.37 -17.54
CA HIS A 24 1.16 13.02 -17.68
C HIS A 24 0.36 13.44 -16.44
N TRP A 25 0.87 13.17 -15.23
CA TRP A 25 0.24 13.62 -14.00
C TRP A 25 0.07 15.14 -13.90
N LEU A 26 1.09 15.92 -14.31
CA LEU A 26 0.99 17.38 -14.35
C LEU A 26 -0.11 17.87 -15.28
N ASP A 27 -0.25 17.25 -16.47
CA ASP A 27 -1.32 17.54 -17.41
C ASP A 27 -2.70 17.16 -16.86
N TYR A 28 -2.81 15.94 -16.30
CA TYR A 28 -4.06 15.44 -15.71
C TYR A 28 -4.57 16.35 -14.59
N GLY A 29 -3.68 16.75 -13.67
CA GLY A 29 -4.00 17.62 -12.55
C GLY A 29 -4.43 19.04 -12.95
N GLN A 30 -4.15 19.47 -14.18
CA GLN A 30 -4.63 20.75 -14.70
C GLN A 30 -6.07 20.66 -15.30
N HIS A 31 -6.43 19.51 -15.88
CA HIS A 31 -7.63 19.39 -16.71
C HIS A 31 -8.72 18.48 -16.12
N HIS A 32 -8.39 17.58 -15.16
CA HIS A 32 -9.29 16.51 -14.71
C HIS A 32 -9.54 16.46 -13.21
N LEU A 33 -9.36 17.57 -12.48
CA LEU A 33 -9.46 17.62 -11.01
C LEU A 33 -10.76 17.06 -10.44
N GLY A 34 -11.90 17.27 -11.09
CA GLY A 34 -13.19 16.77 -10.65
C GLY A 34 -13.33 15.25 -10.71
N HIS A 35 -12.41 14.56 -11.39
CA HIS A 35 -12.40 13.11 -11.56
C HIS A 35 -11.35 12.42 -10.65
N THR A 36 -10.79 13.14 -9.68
CA THR A 36 -9.81 12.61 -8.72
C THR A 36 -10.50 12.11 -7.46
N ASP A 37 -9.90 11.13 -6.80
CA ASP A 37 -10.39 10.68 -5.50
C ASP A 37 -10.14 11.73 -4.41
N PHE A 38 -9.12 12.59 -4.60
CA PHE A 38 -8.96 13.76 -3.74
C PHE A 38 -10.19 14.68 -3.78
N ALA A 39 -10.83 14.87 -4.94
CA ALA A 39 -12.07 15.63 -5.02
C ALA A 39 -13.21 14.99 -4.20
N LEU A 40 -13.25 13.64 -4.13
CA LEU A 40 -14.16 12.90 -3.28
C LEU A 40 -13.84 13.13 -1.79
N TYR A 41 -12.57 13.07 -1.39
CA TYR A 41 -12.13 13.33 -0.01
C TYR A 41 -12.43 14.76 0.41
N TYR A 42 -12.18 15.72 -0.47
CA TYR A 42 -12.49 17.13 -0.28
C TYR A 42 -14.00 17.34 -0.11
N ALA A 43 -14.85 16.74 -0.96
CA ALA A 43 -16.29 16.77 -0.83
C ALA A 43 -16.75 16.15 0.48
N PHE A 44 -16.19 15.01 0.88
CA PHE A 44 -16.48 14.30 2.11
C PHE A 44 -16.23 15.18 3.36
N SER A 45 -15.11 15.91 3.36
CA SER A 45 -14.83 16.87 4.42
C SER A 45 -15.82 18.02 4.44
N ARG A 46 -16.20 18.56 3.27
CA ARG A 46 -17.21 19.63 3.18
C ARG A 46 -18.57 19.20 3.71
N ILE A 47 -18.96 17.93 3.51
CA ILE A 47 -20.21 17.41 4.07
C ILE A 47 -20.16 17.51 5.60
N GLY A 48 -19.10 17.01 6.24
CA GLY A 48 -18.93 17.08 7.68
C GLY A 48 -18.92 18.51 8.23
N LEU A 49 -18.27 19.44 7.52
CA LEU A 49 -18.17 20.84 7.95
C LEU A 49 -19.45 21.65 7.72
N LEU A 50 -20.22 21.39 6.66
CA LEU A 50 -21.42 22.16 6.30
C LEU A 50 -22.69 21.60 6.96
N HIS A 51 -22.81 20.27 7.03
CA HIS A 51 -24.02 19.58 7.52
C HIS A 51 -23.81 18.91 8.88
N GLY A 52 -22.60 19.00 9.46
CA GLY A 52 -22.21 18.29 10.68
C GLY A 52 -21.72 16.86 10.42
N TRP A 53 -20.78 16.41 11.26
CA TRP A 53 -20.15 15.08 11.11
C TRP A 53 -21.15 13.93 11.23
N SER A 54 -22.24 14.09 11.95
CA SER A 54 -23.33 13.12 12.05
C SER A 54 -24.08 12.89 10.74
N SER A 55 -24.01 13.83 9.80
CA SER A 55 -24.64 13.75 8.47
C SER A 55 -23.69 13.27 7.37
N LEU A 56 -22.48 12.84 7.73
CA LEU A 56 -21.41 12.48 6.80
C LEU A 56 -21.84 11.43 5.77
N TYR A 57 -22.68 10.48 6.17
CA TYR A 57 -23.19 9.38 5.34
C TYR A 57 -24.63 9.59 4.85
N ASP A 58 -25.24 10.73 5.14
CA ASP A 58 -26.53 11.09 4.58
C ASP A 58 -26.43 11.37 3.08
N LEU A 59 -27.21 10.65 2.28
CA LEU A 59 -27.14 10.76 0.81
C LEU A 59 -27.60 12.11 0.27
N ASN A 60 -28.51 12.80 0.98
CA ASN A 60 -28.98 14.10 0.55
C ASN A 60 -27.91 15.15 0.83
N ALA A 61 -27.32 15.13 2.02
CA ALA A 61 -26.19 15.99 2.36
C ALA A 61 -25.01 15.79 1.37
N GLN A 62 -24.70 14.55 1.05
CA GLN A 62 -23.71 14.24 0.02
C GLN A 62 -24.07 14.86 -1.32
N ARG A 63 -25.28 14.61 -1.84
CA ARG A 63 -25.73 15.14 -3.14
C ARG A 63 -25.70 16.66 -3.21
N ASP A 64 -26.06 17.33 -2.12
CA ASP A 64 -26.06 18.81 -2.07
C ASP A 64 -24.65 19.38 -2.20
N VAL A 65 -23.67 18.79 -1.51
CA VAL A 65 -22.27 19.19 -1.64
C VAL A 65 -21.74 18.93 -3.05
N TYR A 66 -22.01 17.74 -3.62
CA TYR A 66 -21.56 17.41 -4.97
C TYR A 66 -22.18 18.31 -6.04
N ARG A 67 -23.44 18.71 -5.91
CA ARG A 67 -24.07 19.70 -6.81
C ARG A 67 -23.37 21.05 -6.80
N SER A 68 -22.74 21.41 -5.67
CA SER A 68 -21.95 22.64 -5.53
C SER A 68 -20.54 22.54 -6.10
N MET A 69 -20.13 21.35 -6.59
CA MET A 69 -18.80 21.06 -7.11
C MET A 69 -18.91 20.57 -8.57
N PRO A 70 -19.01 21.47 -9.55
CA PRO A 70 -19.17 21.11 -10.97
C PRO A 70 -18.03 20.21 -11.44
N GLY A 71 -18.37 19.19 -12.24
CA GLY A 71 -17.38 18.24 -12.81
C GLY A 71 -16.96 17.14 -11.86
N THR A 72 -17.45 17.08 -10.61
CA THR A 72 -17.22 15.96 -9.71
C THR A 72 -18.30 14.89 -9.86
N TRP A 73 -17.88 13.63 -9.84
CA TRP A 73 -18.81 12.51 -9.85
C TRP A 73 -19.36 12.27 -8.45
N TRP A 74 -20.66 12.11 -8.34
CA TRP A 74 -21.26 11.69 -7.09
C TRP A 74 -21.08 10.18 -6.90
N PHE A 75 -20.47 9.81 -5.77
CA PHE A 75 -20.34 8.44 -5.34
C PHE A 75 -20.64 8.34 -3.84
N PRO A 76 -21.47 7.36 -3.39
CA PRO A 76 -21.76 7.15 -1.97
C PRO A 76 -20.49 6.65 -1.25
N LEU A 77 -19.80 7.54 -0.57
CA LEU A 77 -18.47 7.27 -0.01
C LEU A 77 -18.54 6.35 1.21
N PRO A 78 -17.80 5.22 1.22
CA PRO A 78 -17.69 4.32 2.37
C PRO A 78 -16.44 4.60 3.22
N TYR A 79 -15.75 5.73 3.03
CA TYR A 79 -14.54 6.07 3.78
C TYR A 79 -14.81 6.23 5.27
N THR A 80 -13.80 5.98 6.11
CA THR A 80 -13.88 6.27 7.55
C THR A 80 -13.97 7.78 7.79
N PRO A 81 -14.57 8.26 8.91
CA PRO A 81 -14.58 9.69 9.24
C PRO A 81 -13.18 10.31 9.30
N LEU A 82 -12.15 9.51 9.56
CA LEU A 82 -10.76 9.95 9.61
C LEU A 82 -10.31 10.56 8.28
N MET A 83 -10.80 10.05 7.14
CA MET A 83 -10.53 10.65 5.83
C MET A 83 -11.05 12.08 5.77
N GLY A 84 -12.29 12.29 6.23
CA GLY A 84 -12.88 13.62 6.26
C GLY A 84 -12.10 14.59 7.17
N TRP A 85 -11.64 14.12 8.34
CA TRP A 85 -10.84 14.94 9.24
C TRP A 85 -9.46 15.27 8.68
N LEU A 86 -8.82 14.29 8.03
CA LEU A 86 -7.51 14.45 7.40
C LEU A 86 -7.55 15.52 6.30
N THR A 87 -8.64 15.53 5.51
CA THR A 87 -8.76 16.44 4.37
C THR A 87 -9.52 17.74 4.69
N ALA A 88 -10.14 17.85 5.87
CA ALA A 88 -10.87 19.05 6.30
C ALA A 88 -10.06 20.36 6.20
N PRO A 89 -8.78 20.45 6.60
CA PRO A 89 -8.01 21.69 6.47
C PRO A 89 -7.89 22.20 5.03
N PHE A 90 -7.90 21.30 4.06
CA PHE A 90 -7.76 21.64 2.65
C PHE A 90 -9.00 22.30 2.07
N THR A 91 -10.17 22.14 2.72
CA THR A 91 -11.43 22.75 2.26
C THR A 91 -11.47 24.27 2.43
N ALA A 92 -10.53 24.85 3.18
CA ALA A 92 -10.32 26.29 3.24
C ALA A 92 -9.74 26.90 1.95
N LEU A 93 -9.26 26.06 1.03
CA LEU A 93 -8.65 26.44 -0.24
C LEU A 93 -9.56 26.04 -1.40
N PRO A 94 -9.47 26.70 -2.57
CA PRO A 94 -10.07 26.17 -3.79
C PRO A 94 -9.57 24.76 -4.09
N LEU A 95 -10.42 23.91 -4.69
CA LEU A 95 -10.12 22.50 -4.97
C LEU A 95 -8.78 22.32 -5.70
N SER A 96 -8.46 23.18 -6.66
CA SER A 96 -7.20 23.11 -7.41
C SER A 96 -5.98 23.35 -6.54
N ALA A 97 -5.98 24.38 -5.70
CA ALA A 97 -4.88 24.65 -4.77
C ALA A 97 -4.76 23.54 -3.72
N ALA A 98 -5.88 23.06 -3.19
CA ALA A 98 -5.95 21.95 -2.26
C ALA A 98 -5.33 20.67 -2.85
N TYR A 99 -5.69 20.34 -4.10
CA TYR A 99 -5.15 19.17 -4.81
C TYR A 99 -3.61 19.25 -4.96
N TRP A 100 -3.07 20.39 -5.39
CA TRP A 100 -1.62 20.50 -5.59
C TRP A 100 -0.84 20.47 -4.28
N ILE A 101 -1.38 21.04 -3.20
CA ILE A 101 -0.75 20.93 -1.88
C ILE A 101 -0.80 19.49 -1.36
N TRP A 102 -1.95 18.81 -1.50
CA TRP A 102 -2.10 17.39 -1.17
C TRP A 102 -1.13 16.53 -1.97
N SER A 103 -1.07 16.73 -3.29
CA SER A 103 -0.18 16.01 -4.20
C SER A 103 1.29 16.26 -3.88
N GLY A 104 1.67 17.47 -3.50
CA GLY A 104 3.00 17.78 -2.96
C GLY A 104 3.31 16.98 -1.69
N GLY A 105 2.30 16.83 -0.81
CA GLY A 105 2.37 15.95 0.37
C GLY A 105 2.57 14.47 0.01
N LEU A 106 1.87 13.97 -1.03
CA LEU A 106 2.04 12.60 -1.52
C LEU A 106 3.44 12.36 -2.07
N VAL A 107 3.97 13.27 -2.88
CA VAL A 107 5.34 13.17 -3.40
C VAL A 107 6.35 13.19 -2.24
N ALA A 108 6.20 14.08 -1.28
CA ALA A 108 7.07 14.13 -0.10
C ALA A 108 6.99 12.83 0.72
N ALA A 109 5.78 12.27 0.89
CA ALA A 109 5.56 11.01 1.59
C ALA A 109 6.22 9.84 0.85
N PHE A 110 6.06 9.76 -0.47
CA PHE A 110 6.67 8.73 -1.30
C PHE A 110 8.20 8.78 -1.24
N LEU A 111 8.78 9.97 -1.42
CA LEU A 111 10.23 10.17 -1.35
C LEU A 111 10.79 9.83 0.04
N THR A 112 10.07 10.22 1.10
CA THR A 112 10.47 9.89 2.47
C THR A 112 10.37 8.38 2.71
N CYS A 113 9.29 7.72 2.29
CA CYS A 113 9.14 6.27 2.38
C CYS A 113 10.28 5.55 1.64
N TRP A 114 10.53 5.94 0.39
CA TRP A 114 11.66 5.42 -0.38
C TRP A 114 12.99 5.61 0.34
N TRP A 115 13.25 6.80 0.89
CA TRP A 115 14.49 7.08 1.62
C TRP A 115 14.67 6.16 2.83
N LEU A 116 13.60 5.88 3.57
CA LEU A 116 13.63 5.05 4.77
C LEU A 116 13.71 3.54 4.45
N ALA A 117 13.08 3.09 3.38
CA ALA A 117 12.87 1.67 3.10
C ALA A 117 13.82 1.09 2.04
N ALA A 118 14.30 1.89 1.08
CA ALA A 118 15.13 1.41 -0.02
C ALA A 118 16.55 1.00 0.44
N PRO A 119 17.23 0.12 -0.31
CA PRO A 119 18.61 -0.27 -0.05
C PRO A 119 19.57 0.91 0.01
N SER A 120 20.71 0.75 0.69
CA SER A 120 21.72 1.82 0.85
C SER A 120 22.64 1.99 -0.36
N ASP A 121 22.74 1.00 -1.26
CA ASP A 121 23.52 1.13 -2.49
C ASP A 121 22.93 2.23 -3.38
N PRO A 122 23.69 3.27 -3.76
CA PRO A 122 23.14 4.44 -4.46
C PRO A 122 22.48 4.11 -5.80
N MET A 123 23.06 3.19 -6.57
CA MET A 123 22.52 2.80 -7.87
C MET A 123 21.22 2.01 -7.71
N VAL A 124 21.20 1.02 -6.81
CA VAL A 124 20.00 0.23 -6.51
C VAL A 124 18.91 1.12 -5.93
N ARG A 125 19.28 2.07 -5.07
CA ARG A 125 18.36 3.04 -4.49
C ARG A 125 17.73 3.95 -5.54
N ALA A 126 18.51 4.44 -6.51
CA ALA A 126 18.02 5.22 -7.63
C ALA A 126 17.04 4.40 -8.52
N ILE A 127 17.39 3.14 -8.81
CA ILE A 127 16.49 2.22 -9.54
C ILE A 127 15.21 1.98 -8.75
N CYS A 128 15.27 1.79 -7.43
CA CYS A 128 14.08 1.64 -6.59
C CYS A 128 13.13 2.85 -6.69
N LEU A 129 13.67 4.07 -6.76
CA LEU A 129 12.87 5.29 -6.92
C LEU A 129 12.18 5.31 -8.29
N THR A 130 12.98 5.18 -9.35
CA THR A 130 12.44 5.27 -10.72
C THR A 130 11.52 4.09 -11.04
N ALA A 131 11.84 2.87 -10.58
CA ALA A 131 10.99 1.71 -10.69
C ALA A 131 9.65 1.88 -9.95
N GLY A 132 9.67 2.53 -8.78
CA GLY A 132 8.46 2.83 -8.03
C GLY A 132 7.56 3.91 -8.67
N LEU A 133 8.09 4.71 -9.60
CA LEU A 133 7.33 5.75 -10.32
C LEU A 133 7.03 5.37 -11.78
N SER A 134 7.60 4.27 -12.27
CA SER A 134 7.50 3.91 -13.68
C SER A 134 6.19 3.24 -14.11
N PRO A 135 5.49 2.41 -13.32
CA PRO A 135 4.23 1.81 -13.74
C PRO A 135 3.04 2.76 -13.63
N TYR A 136 2.05 2.53 -14.46
CA TYR A 136 0.78 3.27 -14.47
C TYR A 136 0.07 3.25 -13.12
N LEU A 137 0.16 2.17 -12.36
CA LEU A 137 -0.43 2.10 -11.02
C LEU A 137 0.08 3.20 -10.07
N SER A 138 1.36 3.60 -10.20
CA SER A 138 1.93 4.71 -9.41
C SER A 138 1.48 6.07 -9.93
N LEU A 139 1.40 6.20 -11.26
CA LEU A 139 0.84 7.38 -11.89
C LEU A 139 -0.60 7.59 -11.42
N LEU A 140 -1.43 6.54 -11.46
CA LEU A 140 -2.82 6.58 -11.03
C LEU A 140 -2.95 7.00 -9.56
N GLY A 141 -2.10 6.48 -8.66
CA GLY A 141 -2.07 6.89 -7.26
C GLY A 141 -1.78 8.39 -7.05
N LEU A 142 -0.91 8.99 -7.87
CA LEU A 142 -0.63 10.43 -7.84
C LEU A 142 -1.76 11.24 -8.50
N GLU A 143 -2.25 10.82 -9.65
CA GLU A 143 -3.33 11.50 -10.39
C GLU A 143 -4.61 11.57 -9.60
N LEU A 144 -5.03 10.45 -9.00
CA LEU A 144 -6.22 10.38 -8.20
C LEU A 144 -6.04 11.03 -6.81
N GLY A 145 -4.80 11.26 -6.38
CA GLY A 145 -4.52 11.82 -5.07
C GLY A 145 -4.72 10.81 -3.94
N GLN A 146 -4.36 9.54 -4.16
CA GLN A 146 -4.66 8.43 -3.29
C GLN A 146 -3.91 8.46 -1.95
N VAL A 147 -4.65 8.21 -0.88
CA VAL A 147 -4.12 8.18 0.48
C VAL A 147 -3.14 7.03 0.73
N VAL A 148 -3.14 5.99 -0.09
CA VAL A 148 -2.24 4.83 0.00
C VAL A 148 -0.77 5.26 0.11
N VAL A 149 -0.37 6.35 -0.54
CA VAL A 149 1.01 6.85 -0.50
C VAL A 149 1.42 7.30 0.91
N PHE A 150 0.50 7.95 1.66
CA PHE A 150 0.75 8.27 3.08
C PHE A 150 0.81 7.02 3.94
N GLN A 151 0.02 6.00 3.61
CA GLN A 151 0.05 4.71 4.32
C GLN A 151 1.34 3.93 4.07
N LEU A 152 1.91 4.02 2.84
CA LEU A 152 3.25 3.52 2.57
C LEU A 152 4.29 4.15 3.49
N LEU A 153 4.25 5.48 3.63
CA LEU A 153 5.13 6.19 4.54
C LEU A 153 4.91 5.73 5.99
N ALA A 154 3.67 5.54 6.43
CA ALA A 154 3.36 5.09 7.78
C ALA A 154 4.01 3.73 8.09
N VAL A 155 3.92 2.76 7.17
CA VAL A 155 4.55 1.44 7.32
C VAL A 155 6.07 1.53 7.21
N GLY A 156 6.61 2.27 6.24
CA GLY A 156 8.04 2.50 6.10
C GLY A 156 8.66 3.16 7.33
N ALA A 157 7.97 4.17 7.89
CA ALA A 157 8.36 4.82 9.14
C ALA A 157 8.27 3.85 10.34
N ALA A 158 7.23 3.01 10.41
CA ALA A 158 7.11 2.00 11.46
C ALA A 158 8.28 1.03 11.45
N VAL A 159 8.69 0.53 10.28
CA VAL A 159 9.89 -0.32 10.15
C VAL A 159 11.14 0.45 10.59
N TRP A 160 11.30 1.70 10.15
CA TRP A 160 12.43 2.53 10.54
C TRP A 160 12.47 2.79 12.05
N PHE A 161 11.34 3.12 12.69
CA PHE A 161 11.25 3.32 14.14
C PHE A 161 11.58 2.04 14.90
N LEU A 162 11.11 0.88 14.43
CA LEU A 162 11.39 -0.41 15.06
C LEU A 162 12.87 -0.79 14.95
N THR A 163 13.50 -0.55 13.82
CA THR A 163 14.95 -0.78 13.66
C THR A 163 15.81 0.16 14.52
N ASN A 164 15.22 1.31 14.94
CA ASN A 164 15.84 2.27 15.86
C ASN A 164 15.33 2.15 17.32
N ASN A 165 14.73 1.00 17.70
CA ASN A 165 14.25 0.72 19.06
C ASN A 165 13.20 1.73 19.58
N ARG A 166 12.32 2.24 18.71
CA ARG A 166 11.25 3.19 19.04
C ARG A 166 9.86 2.60 18.81
N PRO A 167 9.45 1.55 19.54
CA PRO A 167 8.23 0.79 19.25
C PRO A 167 6.92 1.62 19.39
N VAL A 168 6.90 2.61 20.28
CA VAL A 168 5.72 3.49 20.45
C VAL A 168 5.53 4.38 19.22
N LEU A 169 6.60 5.02 18.72
CA LEU A 169 6.51 5.84 17.51
C LEU A 169 6.13 5.01 16.29
N ALA A 170 6.60 3.76 16.22
CA ALA A 170 6.16 2.81 15.20
C ALA A 170 4.65 2.53 15.28
N GLY A 171 4.10 2.35 16.48
CA GLY A 171 2.67 2.13 16.67
C GLY A 171 1.84 3.37 16.29
N VAL A 172 2.29 4.55 16.68
CA VAL A 172 1.65 5.82 16.32
C VAL A 172 1.64 6.03 14.80
N SER A 173 2.75 5.74 14.11
CA SER A 173 2.79 5.89 12.64
C SER A 173 1.78 4.98 11.94
N LEU A 174 1.53 3.78 12.45
CA LEU A 174 0.56 2.84 11.86
C LEU A 174 -0.91 3.30 11.98
N VAL A 175 -1.22 4.28 12.83
CA VAL A 175 -2.59 4.81 12.96
C VAL A 175 -3.14 5.36 11.64
N LEU A 176 -2.26 5.82 10.75
CA LEU A 176 -2.67 6.30 9.44
C LEU A 176 -3.27 5.19 8.56
N LEU A 177 -3.02 3.92 8.87
CA LEU A 177 -3.65 2.79 8.17
C LEU A 177 -5.18 2.75 8.39
N ASP A 178 -5.67 3.31 9.48
CA ASP A 178 -7.10 3.31 9.82
C ASP A 178 -7.94 4.20 8.88
N VAL A 179 -7.30 5.10 8.13
CA VAL A 179 -7.98 5.95 7.15
C VAL A 179 -8.53 5.11 5.99
N HIS A 180 -7.74 4.13 5.51
CA HIS A 180 -8.12 3.20 4.44
C HIS A 180 -7.44 1.84 4.66
N PRO A 181 -7.97 0.96 5.53
CA PRO A 181 -7.24 -0.19 6.07
C PRO A 181 -7.04 -1.35 5.08
N GLN A 182 -7.68 -1.34 3.91
CA GLN A 182 -7.81 -2.48 3.01
C GLN A 182 -6.46 -3.12 2.64
N GLY A 183 -5.55 -2.38 2.04
CA GLY A 183 -4.26 -2.92 1.54
C GLY A 183 -3.23 -3.28 2.63
N PHE A 184 -3.54 -3.10 3.94
CA PHE A 184 -2.53 -3.15 5.00
C PHE A 184 -2.92 -4.00 6.21
N PHE A 185 -4.09 -4.61 6.23
CA PHE A 185 -4.67 -5.19 7.46
C PHE A 185 -3.88 -6.38 8.03
N LEU A 186 -3.08 -7.10 7.24
CA LEU A 186 -2.18 -8.13 7.75
C LEU A 186 -0.88 -7.58 8.33
N VAL A 187 -0.52 -6.32 8.08
CA VAL A 187 0.72 -5.73 8.60
C VAL A 187 0.77 -5.71 10.14
N PRO A 188 -0.26 -5.25 10.87
CA PRO A 188 -0.26 -5.33 12.32
C PRO A 188 -0.18 -6.76 12.86
N LEU A 189 -0.83 -7.72 12.19
CA LEU A 189 -0.78 -9.13 12.56
C LEU A 189 0.62 -9.73 12.31
N ALA A 190 1.24 -9.39 11.20
CA ALA A 190 2.62 -9.78 10.89
C ALA A 190 3.60 -9.22 11.92
N LEU A 191 3.44 -7.96 12.33
CA LEU A 191 4.23 -7.34 13.39
C LEU A 191 4.02 -8.00 14.76
N LEU A 192 2.79 -8.42 15.07
CA LEU A 192 2.48 -9.16 16.31
C LEU A 192 3.21 -10.50 16.32
N LEU A 193 3.16 -11.26 15.24
CA LEU A 193 3.84 -12.55 15.09
C LEU A 193 5.36 -12.42 15.04
N PHE A 194 5.85 -11.30 14.49
CA PHE A 194 7.26 -10.94 14.58
C PHE A 194 7.72 -10.69 16.01
N GLY A 195 6.81 -10.33 16.92
CA GLY A 195 7.11 -10.04 18.32
C GLY A 195 7.09 -8.55 18.69
N ALA A 196 6.69 -7.67 17.77
CA ALA A 196 6.59 -6.21 18.00
C ALA A 196 5.34 -5.82 18.82
N ARG A 197 5.07 -6.54 19.93
CA ARG A 197 3.85 -6.42 20.73
C ARG A 197 3.57 -4.98 21.17
N ARG A 198 4.60 -4.25 21.62
CA ARG A 198 4.46 -2.88 22.10
C ARG A 198 3.95 -1.93 20.99
N THR A 199 4.45 -2.13 19.78
CA THR A 199 4.00 -1.39 18.58
C THR A 199 2.55 -1.66 18.29
N VAL A 200 2.14 -2.93 18.23
CA VAL A 200 0.77 -3.33 17.93
C VAL A 200 -0.20 -2.85 19.02
N LEU A 201 0.17 -2.95 20.29
CA LEU A 201 -0.64 -2.44 21.39
C LEU A 201 -0.80 -0.91 21.34
N THR A 202 0.26 -0.17 20.99
CA THR A 202 0.18 1.29 20.84
C THR A 202 -0.73 1.65 19.67
N TRP A 203 -0.58 0.99 18.51
CA TRP A 203 -1.48 1.18 17.37
C TRP A 203 -2.93 0.86 17.77
N ALA A 204 -3.21 -0.32 18.33
CA ALA A 204 -4.56 -0.74 18.70
C ALA A 204 -5.23 0.22 19.71
N ALA A 205 -4.47 0.69 20.71
CA ALA A 205 -4.97 1.66 21.68
C ALA A 205 -5.31 3.01 21.02
N ALA A 206 -4.43 3.52 20.15
CA ALA A 206 -4.67 4.77 19.45
C ALA A 206 -5.85 4.65 18.45
N SER A 207 -5.91 3.55 17.70
CA SER A 207 -7.03 3.24 16.80
C SER A 207 -8.36 3.11 17.54
N ALA A 208 -8.36 2.47 18.72
CA ALA A 208 -9.56 2.39 19.56
C ALA A 208 -10.05 3.77 20.03
N VAL A 209 -9.11 4.65 20.42
CA VAL A 209 -9.45 6.04 20.77
C VAL A 209 -10.04 6.79 19.58
N LEU A 210 -9.40 6.69 18.39
CA LEU A 210 -9.90 7.34 17.19
C LEU A 210 -11.27 6.79 16.75
N ALA A 211 -11.48 5.48 16.84
CA ALA A 211 -12.76 4.85 16.55
C ALA A 211 -13.86 5.34 17.51
N ALA A 212 -13.55 5.48 18.81
CA ALA A 212 -14.48 6.02 19.78
C ALA A 212 -14.83 7.49 19.48
N VAL A 213 -13.82 8.32 19.16
CA VAL A 213 -14.04 9.72 18.76
C VAL A 213 -14.86 9.80 17.46
N ALA A 214 -14.57 8.93 16.47
CA ALA A 214 -15.33 8.85 15.23
C ALA A 214 -16.79 8.47 15.49
N ALA A 215 -17.04 7.44 16.29
CA ALA A 215 -18.38 7.02 16.67
C ALA A 215 -19.13 8.13 17.42
N ALA A 216 -18.47 8.83 18.35
CA ALA A 216 -19.05 9.96 19.07
C ALA A 216 -19.41 11.13 18.14
N SER A 217 -18.56 11.43 17.15
CA SER A 217 -18.80 12.50 16.16
C SER A 217 -19.95 12.19 15.21
N LEU A 218 -20.10 10.91 14.84
CA LEU A 218 -21.19 10.44 13.98
C LEU A 218 -22.53 10.33 14.72
N GLY A 219 -22.52 10.05 16.03
CA GLY A 219 -23.69 9.65 16.77
C GLY A 219 -24.26 8.31 16.28
N MET A 220 -25.28 7.79 16.94
CA MET A 220 -25.88 6.48 16.62
C MET A 220 -26.39 6.41 15.19
N HIS A 221 -27.08 7.45 14.71
CA HIS A 221 -27.64 7.50 13.38
C HIS A 221 -26.54 7.51 12.29
N GLY A 222 -25.48 8.32 12.46
CA GLY A 222 -24.37 8.36 11.51
C GLY A 222 -23.57 7.03 11.48
N VAL A 223 -23.42 6.34 12.62
CA VAL A 223 -22.81 5.01 12.68
C VAL A 223 -23.66 3.98 11.92
N GLU A 224 -25.00 4.01 12.10
CA GLU A 224 -25.89 3.15 11.34
C GLU A 224 -25.79 3.38 9.84
N GLN A 225 -25.81 4.63 9.41
CA GLN A 225 -25.64 5.00 8.01
C GLN A 225 -24.28 4.55 7.48
N TYR A 226 -23.19 4.67 8.24
CA TYR A 226 -21.87 4.16 7.86
C TYR A 226 -21.88 2.67 7.61
N LEU A 227 -22.44 1.88 8.52
CA LEU A 227 -22.55 0.44 8.35
C LEU A 227 -23.39 0.06 7.11
N GLN A 228 -24.47 0.82 6.85
CA GLN A 228 -25.24 0.64 5.62
C GLN A 228 -24.43 0.95 4.36
N ARG A 229 -23.54 1.96 4.39
CA ARG A 229 -22.63 2.28 3.26
C ARG A 229 -21.63 1.16 3.04
N LEU A 230 -21.04 0.59 4.08
CA LEU A 230 -20.14 -0.55 3.97
C LEU A 230 -20.83 -1.78 3.35
N VAL A 231 -22.08 -2.07 3.77
CA VAL A 231 -22.87 -3.17 3.19
C VAL A 231 -23.20 -2.89 1.72
N LEU A 232 -23.54 -1.64 1.38
CA LEU A 232 -23.81 -1.25 0.00
C LEU A 232 -22.55 -1.41 -0.86
N ALA A 233 -21.42 -0.90 -0.41
CA ALA A 233 -20.14 -1.04 -1.12
C ALA A 233 -19.78 -2.51 -1.34
N ALA A 234 -19.97 -3.37 -0.33
CA ALA A 234 -19.71 -4.80 -0.45
C ALA A 234 -20.68 -5.56 -1.40
N ARG A 235 -21.82 -4.97 -1.73
CA ARG A 235 -22.84 -5.57 -2.61
C ARG A 235 -22.91 -4.92 -3.99
N SER A 236 -22.29 -3.76 -4.16
CA SER A 236 -22.32 -3.06 -5.45
C SER A 236 -21.70 -3.93 -6.52
N PRO A 237 -22.35 -4.08 -7.68
CA PRO A 237 -21.76 -4.83 -8.78
C PRO A 237 -20.47 -4.14 -9.21
N LEU A 238 -19.43 -4.94 -9.19
CA LEU A 238 -18.05 -4.54 -9.42
C LEU A 238 -17.73 -4.31 -10.90
N GLU A 239 -18.74 -4.10 -11.71
CA GLU A 239 -18.59 -3.85 -13.16
C GLU A 239 -17.64 -2.69 -13.47
N PHE A 240 -17.53 -1.72 -12.56
CA PHE A 240 -16.57 -0.63 -12.68
C PHE A 240 -15.11 -1.07 -12.48
N TYR A 241 -14.87 -2.17 -11.78
CA TYR A 241 -13.53 -2.63 -11.36
C TYR A 241 -13.00 -3.79 -12.19
N VAL A 242 -13.79 -4.32 -13.12
CA VAL A 242 -13.48 -5.52 -13.91
C VAL A 242 -12.48 -5.26 -15.04
N SER A 243 -12.10 -4.00 -15.27
CA SER A 243 -11.19 -3.66 -16.37
C SER A 243 -9.78 -4.24 -16.22
N PHE A 244 -9.37 -4.53 -14.97
CA PHE A 244 -8.03 -5.06 -14.66
C PHE A 244 -8.16 -6.27 -13.73
N PRO A 245 -7.86 -7.49 -14.19
CA PRO A 245 -7.93 -8.69 -13.36
C PRO A 245 -6.70 -8.80 -12.43
N VAL A 246 -6.56 -7.86 -11.50
CA VAL A 246 -5.49 -7.84 -10.48
C VAL A 246 -5.99 -8.23 -9.09
N ASP A 247 -7.29 -8.52 -8.97
CA ASP A 247 -7.96 -8.83 -7.72
C ASP A 247 -8.25 -10.34 -7.64
N LEU A 248 -7.40 -11.07 -6.91
CA LEU A 248 -7.56 -12.53 -6.77
C LEU A 248 -8.91 -12.94 -6.20
N PRO A 249 -9.45 -12.31 -5.14
CA PRO A 249 -10.77 -12.66 -4.62
C PRO A 249 -11.90 -12.56 -5.65
N LEU A 250 -11.83 -11.62 -6.59
CA LEU A 250 -12.84 -11.45 -7.64
C LEU A 250 -12.72 -12.51 -8.74
N MET A 251 -11.53 -13.03 -9.00
CA MET A 251 -11.30 -14.09 -9.97
C MET A 251 -11.92 -15.43 -9.54
N ILE A 252 -12.18 -15.62 -8.23
CA ILE A 252 -12.70 -16.87 -7.69
C ILE A 252 -14.20 -16.74 -7.45
N HIS A 253 -15.01 -17.24 -8.37
CA HIS A 253 -16.47 -17.16 -8.31
C HIS A 253 -17.08 -17.98 -7.18
N ASN A 254 -16.51 -19.17 -6.87
CA ASN A 254 -16.99 -19.99 -5.77
C ASN A 254 -16.63 -19.36 -4.42
N ARG A 255 -17.63 -18.97 -3.64
CA ARG A 255 -17.47 -18.32 -2.33
C ARG A 255 -16.58 -19.10 -1.36
N TRP A 256 -16.81 -20.41 -1.25
CA TRP A 256 -16.07 -21.23 -0.29
C TRP A 256 -14.62 -21.45 -0.72
N LEU A 257 -14.40 -21.68 -2.03
CA LEU A 257 -13.04 -21.75 -2.58
C LEU A 257 -12.30 -20.41 -2.39
N ARG A 258 -12.96 -19.28 -2.63
CA ARG A 258 -12.40 -17.95 -2.40
C ARG A 258 -11.96 -17.78 -0.94
N ILE A 259 -12.85 -18.08 0.03
CA ILE A 259 -12.51 -17.97 1.45
C ILE A 259 -11.33 -18.91 1.80
N ALA A 260 -11.33 -20.14 1.30
CA ALA A 260 -10.25 -21.09 1.55
C ALA A 260 -8.91 -20.59 0.99
N VAL A 261 -8.88 -20.09 -0.24
CA VAL A 261 -7.65 -19.54 -0.87
C VAL A 261 -7.16 -18.33 -0.11
N MET A 262 -8.05 -17.39 0.23
CA MET A 262 -7.67 -16.19 1.02
C MET A 262 -7.11 -16.59 2.39
N ALA A 263 -7.73 -17.56 3.08
CA ALA A 263 -7.24 -18.05 4.37
C ALA A 263 -5.86 -18.72 4.26
N ILE A 264 -5.62 -19.49 3.20
CA ILE A 264 -4.32 -20.12 2.93
C ILE A 264 -3.25 -19.05 2.68
N LEU A 265 -3.52 -18.04 1.85
CA LEU A 265 -2.57 -16.99 1.53
C LEU A 265 -2.29 -16.10 2.74
N ALA A 266 -3.31 -15.74 3.53
CA ALA A 266 -3.11 -15.09 4.82
C ALA A 266 -2.24 -15.94 5.75
N GLY A 267 -2.49 -17.26 5.80
CA GLY A 267 -1.67 -18.21 6.54
C GLY A 267 -0.21 -18.21 6.10
N PHE A 268 0.08 -18.17 4.80
CA PHE A 268 1.45 -18.06 4.26
C PHE A 268 2.11 -16.74 4.65
N ALA A 269 1.40 -15.63 4.58
CA ALA A 269 1.90 -14.32 4.97
C ALA A 269 2.27 -14.28 6.46
N LEU A 270 1.37 -14.75 7.30
CA LEU A 270 1.56 -14.79 8.75
C LEU A 270 2.62 -15.82 9.16
N PHE A 271 2.69 -16.97 8.49
CA PHE A 271 3.75 -17.96 8.69
C PHE A 271 5.12 -17.40 8.29
N GLY A 272 5.21 -16.69 7.15
CA GLY A 272 6.43 -16.00 6.74
C GLY A 272 6.90 -14.98 7.79
N ALA A 273 5.98 -14.16 8.30
CA ALA A 273 6.28 -13.21 9.37
C ALA A 273 6.78 -13.90 10.66
N TRP A 274 6.09 -14.95 11.10
CA TRP A 274 6.47 -15.73 12.28
C TRP A 274 7.82 -16.44 12.11
N LYS A 275 8.08 -17.04 10.95
CA LYS A 275 9.33 -17.75 10.65
C LYS A 275 10.54 -16.82 10.72
N HIS A 276 10.37 -15.56 10.32
CA HIS A 276 11.43 -14.55 10.31
C HIS A 276 11.47 -13.68 11.57
N ARG A 277 10.72 -14.01 12.63
CA ARG A 277 10.58 -13.21 13.85
C ARG A 277 11.89 -12.83 14.56
N ASN A 278 12.93 -13.65 14.43
CA ASN A 278 14.21 -13.40 15.10
C ASN A 278 15.24 -12.73 14.19
N ASN A 279 14.90 -12.43 12.93
CA ASN A 279 15.90 -12.05 11.93
C ASN A 279 15.70 -10.65 11.36
N ARG A 280 14.59 -10.43 10.65
CA ARG A 280 14.42 -9.19 9.91
C ARG A 280 12.94 -8.80 9.82
N ILE A 281 12.65 -7.70 10.45
CA ILE A 281 11.33 -7.10 10.43
C ILE A 281 10.88 -6.74 9.01
N GLU A 282 11.82 -6.37 8.15
CA GLU A 282 11.54 -6.03 6.76
C GLU A 282 10.86 -7.18 6.01
N VAL A 283 11.33 -8.42 6.23
CA VAL A 283 10.74 -9.62 5.59
C VAL A 283 9.34 -9.90 6.15
N ALA A 284 9.16 -9.74 7.47
CA ALA A 284 7.85 -9.94 8.10
C ALA A 284 6.83 -8.93 7.59
N VAL A 285 7.22 -7.66 7.48
CA VAL A 285 6.34 -6.60 6.95
C VAL A 285 6.07 -6.79 5.46
N ALA A 286 7.08 -7.17 4.65
CA ALA A 286 6.87 -7.46 3.24
C ALA A 286 5.87 -8.60 3.04
N ALA A 287 5.95 -9.69 3.84
CA ALA A 287 4.97 -10.77 3.81
C ALA A 287 3.55 -10.28 4.18
N GLY A 288 3.43 -9.42 5.19
CA GLY A 288 2.17 -8.79 5.59
C GLY A 288 1.57 -7.91 4.49
N LEU A 289 2.40 -7.11 3.80
CA LEU A 289 1.98 -6.24 2.69
C LEU A 289 1.47 -7.06 1.49
N ILE A 290 2.27 -8.03 1.01
CA ILE A 290 1.89 -8.89 -0.12
C ILE A 290 0.63 -9.69 0.22
N GLY A 291 0.60 -10.27 1.43
CA GLY A 291 -0.57 -11.00 1.89
C GLY A 291 -1.82 -10.14 1.99
N SER A 292 -1.71 -8.88 2.45
CA SER A 292 -2.85 -7.95 2.51
C SER A 292 -3.44 -7.71 1.12
N VAL A 293 -2.61 -7.44 0.11
CA VAL A 293 -3.07 -7.25 -1.28
C VAL A 293 -3.80 -8.50 -1.79
N LEU A 294 -3.18 -9.68 -1.65
CA LEU A 294 -3.73 -10.93 -2.17
C LEU A 294 -5.07 -11.36 -1.56
N VAL A 295 -5.37 -10.94 -0.31
CA VAL A 295 -6.60 -11.36 0.37
C VAL A 295 -7.61 -10.21 0.55
N THR A 296 -7.30 -9.01 0.08
CA THR A 296 -8.24 -7.89 0.08
C THR A 296 -9.34 -8.12 -0.95
N PRO A 297 -10.63 -8.02 -0.57
CA PRO A 297 -11.76 -8.28 -1.49
C PRO A 297 -11.84 -7.30 -2.67
N PHE A 298 -11.26 -6.12 -2.53
CA PHE A 298 -11.26 -5.05 -3.52
C PHE A 298 -9.91 -4.38 -3.52
N VAL A 299 -9.11 -4.60 -4.55
CA VAL A 299 -7.83 -3.95 -4.76
C VAL A 299 -7.94 -3.04 -5.97
N HIS A 300 -7.73 -1.76 -5.78
CA HIS A 300 -7.56 -0.82 -6.88
C HIS A 300 -6.12 -0.92 -7.40
N LEU A 301 -5.91 -0.51 -8.65
CA LEU A 301 -4.56 -0.54 -9.24
C LEU A 301 -3.55 0.29 -8.44
N ASP A 302 -3.97 1.43 -7.92
CA ASP A 302 -3.15 2.30 -7.09
C ASP A 302 -2.81 1.69 -5.72
N ASP A 303 -3.67 0.82 -5.15
CA ASP A 303 -3.37 0.07 -3.94
C ASP A 303 -2.14 -0.85 -4.11
N LEU A 304 -1.86 -1.30 -5.34
CA LEU A 304 -0.70 -2.13 -5.66
C LEU A 304 0.65 -1.41 -5.46
N MET A 305 0.65 -0.08 -5.24
CA MET A 305 1.84 0.65 -4.82
C MET A 305 2.47 0.08 -3.54
N VAL A 306 1.68 -0.62 -2.72
CA VAL A 306 2.13 -1.38 -1.54
C VAL A 306 3.24 -2.36 -1.87
N LEU A 307 3.22 -2.94 -3.08
CA LEU A 307 4.23 -3.90 -3.54
C LEU A 307 5.62 -3.25 -3.72
N PHE A 308 5.71 -1.94 -3.99
CA PHE A 308 7.01 -1.26 -4.06
C PHE A 308 7.67 -1.21 -2.68
N LEU A 309 6.91 -0.86 -1.64
CA LEU A 309 7.44 -0.89 -0.28
C LEU A 309 7.89 -2.30 0.10
N ALA A 310 7.08 -3.32 -0.18
CA ALA A 310 7.45 -4.72 0.04
C ALA A 310 8.75 -5.09 -0.72
N GLY A 311 8.88 -4.63 -1.98
CA GLY A 311 10.07 -4.82 -2.81
C GLY A 311 11.32 -4.15 -2.23
N TRP A 312 11.21 -2.89 -1.83
CA TRP A 312 12.32 -2.14 -1.21
C TRP A 312 12.79 -2.81 0.09
N LEU A 313 11.86 -3.21 0.94
CA LEU A 313 12.15 -3.93 2.17
C LEU A 313 12.83 -5.29 1.89
N THR A 314 12.34 -6.02 0.89
CA THR A 314 12.92 -7.30 0.46
C THR A 314 14.36 -7.12 -0.06
N LEU A 315 14.60 -6.12 -0.91
CA LEU A 315 15.93 -5.83 -1.46
C LEU A 315 16.93 -5.38 -0.38
N ARG A 316 16.46 -4.66 0.63
CA ARG A 316 17.29 -4.23 1.78
C ARG A 316 17.86 -5.43 2.55
N CYS A 317 17.19 -6.56 2.50
CA CYS A 317 17.55 -7.76 3.25
C CYS A 317 18.73 -8.56 2.68
N ARG A 318 19.34 -8.16 1.58
CA ARG A 318 20.45 -8.88 0.91
C ARG A 318 20.11 -10.36 0.70
N LEU A 319 18.92 -10.63 0.19
CA LEU A 319 18.48 -11.98 -0.16
C LEU A 319 19.24 -12.52 -1.38
N PRO A 320 19.15 -13.82 -1.69
CA PRO A 320 19.74 -14.40 -2.89
C PRO A 320 19.38 -13.64 -4.16
N SER A 321 20.28 -13.57 -5.13
CA SER A 321 20.10 -12.80 -6.38
C SER A 321 18.83 -13.18 -7.17
N ALA A 322 18.31 -14.40 -6.98
CA ALA A 322 17.03 -14.83 -7.54
C ALA A 322 15.86 -13.90 -7.17
N TYR A 323 15.90 -13.27 -5.98
CA TYR A 323 14.87 -12.29 -5.58
C TYR A 323 14.95 -11.00 -6.39
N SER A 324 16.14 -10.54 -6.75
CA SER A 324 16.29 -9.36 -7.61
C SER A 324 15.70 -9.63 -9.00
N TRP A 325 15.86 -10.83 -9.53
CA TRP A 325 15.27 -11.25 -10.80
C TRP A 325 13.74 -11.42 -10.70
N LEU A 326 13.26 -12.01 -9.61
CA LEU A 326 11.83 -12.12 -9.36
C LEU A 326 11.17 -10.73 -9.32
N LEU A 327 11.75 -9.78 -8.56
CA LEU A 327 11.23 -8.42 -8.47
C LEU A 327 11.33 -7.66 -9.80
N ALA A 328 12.40 -7.87 -10.57
CA ALA A 328 12.51 -7.30 -11.90
C ALA A 328 11.43 -7.85 -12.85
N ALA A 329 11.13 -9.15 -12.79
CA ALA A 329 10.03 -9.75 -13.55
C ALA A 329 8.67 -9.16 -13.15
N GLY A 330 8.42 -9.01 -11.85
CA GLY A 330 7.20 -8.35 -11.35
C GLY A 330 7.05 -6.90 -11.83
N LEU A 331 8.16 -6.14 -11.85
CA LEU A 331 8.17 -4.78 -12.39
C LEU A 331 7.83 -4.76 -13.89
N VAL A 332 8.39 -5.69 -14.67
CA VAL A 332 8.06 -5.80 -16.10
C VAL A 332 6.57 -6.10 -16.29
N VAL A 333 6.00 -7.00 -15.48
CA VAL A 333 4.55 -7.28 -15.52
C VAL A 333 3.77 -6.01 -15.15
N ALA A 334 4.12 -5.31 -14.06
CA ALA A 334 3.43 -4.09 -13.62
C ALA A 334 3.46 -2.99 -14.71
N VAL A 335 4.63 -2.76 -15.34
CA VAL A 335 4.76 -1.80 -16.44
C VAL A 335 4.01 -2.25 -17.70
N SER A 336 3.90 -3.57 -17.95
CA SER A 336 3.16 -4.07 -19.11
C SER A 336 1.67 -3.71 -19.08
N LEU A 337 1.10 -3.48 -17.89
CA LEU A 337 -0.30 -3.07 -17.71
C LEU A 337 -0.57 -1.64 -18.22
N ASP A 338 0.45 -0.83 -18.46
CA ASP A 338 0.34 0.51 -19.06
C ASP A 338 -0.20 0.41 -20.51
N PHE A 339 0.01 -0.73 -21.15
CA PHE A 339 -0.46 -0.96 -22.51
C PHE A 339 -1.88 -1.53 -22.51
N LYS A 340 -2.86 -0.79 -23.02
CA LYS A 340 -4.29 -1.20 -23.08
C LYS A 340 -4.51 -2.65 -23.54
N ARG A 341 -3.68 -3.14 -24.49
CA ARG A 341 -3.76 -4.51 -25.02
C ARG A 341 -3.31 -5.58 -24.03
N LEU A 342 -2.54 -5.21 -23.00
CA LEU A 342 -1.98 -6.15 -22.02
C LEU A 342 -2.71 -6.10 -20.67
N GLN A 343 -3.66 -5.18 -20.49
CA GLN A 343 -4.40 -5.02 -19.23
C GLN A 343 -5.16 -6.28 -18.81
N HIS A 344 -5.66 -7.08 -19.76
CA HIS A 344 -6.33 -8.35 -19.48
C HIS A 344 -5.39 -9.44 -18.93
N TYR A 345 -4.07 -9.23 -18.97
CA TYR A 345 -3.07 -10.11 -18.34
C TYR A 345 -2.72 -9.70 -16.91
N GLY A 346 -3.48 -8.81 -16.27
CA GLY A 346 -3.24 -8.38 -14.89
C GLY A 346 -3.15 -9.54 -13.89
N TRP A 347 -3.78 -10.68 -14.19
CA TRP A 347 -3.65 -11.92 -13.41
C TRP A 347 -2.19 -12.41 -13.28
N LEU A 348 -1.30 -12.05 -14.21
CA LEU A 348 0.13 -12.35 -14.07
C LEU A 348 0.76 -11.66 -12.87
N LEU A 349 0.28 -10.47 -12.51
CA LEU A 349 0.74 -9.78 -11.30
C LEU A 349 0.31 -10.53 -10.05
N VAL A 350 -0.91 -11.05 -10.04
CA VAL A 350 -1.42 -11.90 -8.94
C VAL A 350 -0.56 -13.17 -8.80
N VAL A 351 -0.23 -13.83 -9.91
CA VAL A 351 0.68 -15.00 -9.89
C VAL A 351 2.05 -14.62 -9.35
N PHE A 352 2.59 -13.49 -9.79
CA PHE A 352 3.86 -12.97 -9.28
C PHE A 352 3.82 -12.75 -7.75
N GLU A 353 2.77 -12.11 -7.23
CA GLU A 353 2.58 -11.88 -5.80
C GLU A 353 2.52 -13.19 -5.01
N MET A 354 1.78 -14.17 -5.52
CA MET A 354 1.69 -15.51 -4.90
C MET A 354 3.05 -16.20 -4.87
N VAL A 355 3.79 -16.20 -5.98
CA VAL A 355 5.14 -16.78 -6.04
C VAL A 355 6.08 -16.06 -5.07
N TRP A 356 6.00 -14.74 -5.01
CA TRP A 356 6.81 -13.95 -4.10
C TRP A 356 6.49 -14.26 -2.65
N LEU A 357 5.21 -14.30 -2.26
CA LEU A 357 4.78 -14.65 -0.90
C LEU A 357 5.25 -16.03 -0.48
N VAL A 358 5.02 -17.04 -1.33
CA VAL A 358 5.46 -18.42 -1.08
C VAL A 358 6.98 -18.50 -0.96
N SER A 359 7.72 -17.76 -1.81
CA SER A 359 9.18 -17.74 -1.74
C SER A 359 9.68 -17.15 -0.42
N ILE A 360 9.06 -16.08 0.09
CA ILE A 360 9.37 -15.52 1.41
C ILE A 360 9.11 -16.55 2.52
N ALA A 361 7.96 -17.21 2.48
CA ALA A 361 7.62 -18.26 3.45
C ALA A 361 8.56 -19.48 3.36
N ALA A 362 9.07 -19.80 2.18
CA ALA A 362 10.02 -20.89 1.94
C ALA A 362 11.46 -20.56 2.34
N LEU A 363 11.85 -19.26 2.39
CA LEU A 363 13.22 -18.85 2.77
C LEU A 363 13.69 -19.56 4.04
N PRO A 364 14.90 -20.17 4.08
CA PRO A 364 15.47 -20.69 5.30
C PRO A 364 15.64 -19.55 6.30
N SER A 365 15.41 -19.84 7.58
CA SER A 365 15.72 -18.87 8.64
C SER A 365 17.21 -18.52 8.57
N LEU A 366 17.57 -17.25 8.64
CA LEU A 366 18.95 -16.79 8.43
C LEU A 366 19.95 -17.32 9.48
N GLU A 367 19.50 -17.90 10.60
CA GLU A 367 20.34 -18.67 11.52
C GLU A 367 21.03 -19.84 10.80
N SER A 368 20.34 -20.53 9.89
CA SER A 368 20.93 -21.62 9.11
C SER A 368 22.00 -21.14 8.12
N TYR A 369 21.94 -19.89 7.66
CA TYR A 369 22.95 -19.28 6.79
C TYR A 369 24.20 -18.84 7.56
N ARG A 370 24.03 -18.31 8.80
CA ARG A 370 25.18 -17.96 9.66
C ARG A 370 25.94 -19.18 10.14
N VAL A 371 25.27 -20.29 10.39
CA VAL A 371 25.91 -21.56 10.79
C VAL A 371 26.68 -22.14 9.59
N LYS A 372 26.14 -22.13 8.38
CA LYS A 372 26.84 -22.61 7.17
C LYS A 372 28.04 -21.76 6.77
N SER A 373 28.02 -20.45 7.01
CA SER A 373 29.13 -19.55 6.72
C SER A 373 30.20 -19.49 7.81
N ARG A 374 29.97 -20.13 8.97
CA ARG A 374 30.91 -20.27 10.09
C ARG A 374 31.47 -21.67 10.26
N LEU A 375 31.16 -22.60 9.35
CA LEU A 375 31.89 -23.88 9.27
C LEU A 375 33.11 -23.65 8.38
N PRO A 376 34.25 -23.39 8.96
CA PRO A 376 35.50 -23.18 8.25
C PRO A 376 36.27 -24.49 8.22
N GLU A 377 36.99 -24.70 7.25
CA GLU A 377 38.46 -24.87 7.17
C GLU A 377 39.29 -25.28 8.41
N GLU A 378 38.71 -25.59 9.55
CA GLU A 378 39.43 -26.07 10.74
C GLU A 378 39.52 -27.61 10.86
N VAL A 379 39.42 -28.34 9.73
CA VAL A 379 39.72 -29.79 9.73
C VAL A 379 40.87 -30.07 8.72
N GLY A 380 41.95 -29.34 8.84
CA GLY A 380 43.07 -29.49 7.91
C GLY A 380 44.48 -29.34 8.49
N LEU A 381 44.67 -29.33 9.83
CA LEU A 381 46.02 -29.26 10.42
C LEU A 381 46.11 -30.03 11.74
N ALA A 382 45.99 -31.34 11.68
CA ALA A 382 46.43 -32.21 12.79
C ALA A 382 46.72 -33.61 12.27
N THR A 383 47.75 -33.71 11.41
CA THR A 383 48.60 -34.93 11.26
C THR A 383 49.84 -34.54 10.46
N SER A 384 50.91 -34.13 11.14
CA SER A 384 52.30 -34.42 10.77
C SER A 384 53.18 -34.18 11.99
#